data_c0a35b506b85d8c75456dad1f93744e7
#
_entry.id   c0a35b506b85d8c75456dad1f93744e7
#
_cell.length_a   1.000
_cell.length_b   1.000
_cell.length_c   1.000
_cell.angle_alpha   90.00
_cell.angle_beta   90.00
_cell.angle_gamma   90.00
#
_symmetry.space_group_name_H-M   'P 1'
#
loop_
_entity.id
_entity.type
_entity.pdbx_description
1 polymer ?
#
loop_
_entity_poly.entity_id
_entity_poly.type
_entity_poly.pdbx_seq_one_letter_code
_entity_poly.pdbx_strand_id
1 'polypeptide(L)'
;MNQEEVDRGYEAETGHVIIETFEKRGLDVMAIPAVLLQGHAPFTWGKDVKSAVVNSVVLEEVCKMNLYARQLNHFAKELPQGILDKHYLRKHGKDAYYGQKK
;
A
#
# COMPACT_ATOMS: atom_id res chain seq x y z
N MET A 1 10.34 -9.72 8.83
CA MET A 1 11.56 -10.54 8.58
C MET A 1 11.89 -11.37 9.81
N ASN A 2 12.33 -12.60 9.58
CA ASN A 2 12.82 -13.45 10.66
C ASN A 2 14.35 -13.26 10.85
N GLN A 3 14.91 -13.86 11.89
CA GLN A 3 16.33 -13.70 12.20
C GLN A 3 17.24 -14.23 11.08
N GLU A 4 16.85 -15.33 10.44
CA GLU A 4 17.61 -15.91 9.34
C GLU A 4 17.70 -14.96 8.15
N GLU A 5 16.61 -14.27 7.84
CA GLU A 5 16.56 -13.28 6.74
C GLU A 5 17.46 -12.08 7.06
N VAL A 6 17.45 -11.63 8.31
CA VAL A 6 18.36 -10.56 8.78
C VAL A 6 19.82 -10.96 8.61
N ASP A 7 20.15 -12.17 8.97
CA ASP A 7 21.53 -12.68 8.93
C ASP A 7 22.06 -12.86 7.49
N ARG A 8 21.17 -13.10 6.51
CA ARG A 8 21.54 -13.30 5.10
C ARG A 8 21.82 -12.01 4.33
N GLY A 9 21.52 -10.88 4.88
CA GLY A 9 21.71 -9.58 4.22
C GLY A 9 20.47 -8.72 4.29
N TYR A 10 20.44 -7.85 5.26
CA TYR A 10 19.27 -7.10 5.66
C TYR A 10 18.57 -6.37 4.51
N GLU A 11 19.33 -5.59 3.72
CA GLU A 11 18.73 -4.77 2.64
C GLU A 11 18.14 -5.63 1.51
N ALA A 12 18.86 -6.65 1.10
CA ALA A 12 18.42 -7.56 0.04
C ALA A 12 17.19 -8.36 0.49
N GLU A 13 17.23 -8.91 1.69
CA GLU A 13 16.13 -9.68 2.23
C GLU A 13 14.87 -8.83 2.48
N THR A 14 15.04 -7.55 2.82
CA THR A 14 13.93 -6.61 2.93
C THR A 14 13.13 -6.56 1.63
N GLY A 15 13.81 -6.42 0.49
CA GLY A 15 13.17 -6.43 -0.83
C GLY A 15 12.49 -7.75 -1.13
N HIS A 16 13.15 -8.88 -0.83
CA HIS A 16 12.59 -10.21 -1.05
C HIS A 16 11.34 -10.46 -0.22
N VAL A 17 11.31 -10.03 1.04
CA VAL A 17 10.14 -10.16 1.93
C VAL A 17 8.95 -9.40 1.37
N ILE A 18 9.16 -8.20 0.85
CA ILE A 18 8.10 -7.40 0.22
C ILE A 18 7.52 -8.14 -0.98
N ILE A 19 8.37 -8.58 -1.90
CA ILE A 19 7.95 -9.30 -3.11
C ILE A 19 7.18 -10.57 -2.73
N GLU A 20 7.73 -11.37 -1.85
CA GLU A 20 7.11 -12.62 -1.39
C GLU A 20 5.74 -12.38 -0.76
N THR A 21 5.60 -11.34 0.06
CA THR A 21 4.33 -11.01 0.71
C THR A 21 3.27 -10.63 -0.31
N PHE A 22 3.63 -9.83 -1.32
CA PHE A 22 2.70 -9.44 -2.37
C PHE A 22 2.26 -10.65 -3.21
N GLU A 23 3.18 -11.54 -3.55
CA GLU A 23 2.88 -12.77 -4.28
C GLU A 23 1.95 -13.69 -3.47
N LYS A 24 2.26 -13.95 -2.22
CA LYS A 24 1.46 -14.83 -1.35
C LYS A 24 0.05 -14.31 -1.13
N ARG A 25 -0.12 -13.00 -1.04
CA ARG A 25 -1.44 -12.38 -0.83
C ARG A 25 -2.17 -12.07 -2.13
N GLY A 26 -1.55 -12.31 -3.27
CA GLY A 26 -2.13 -11.99 -4.57
C GLY A 26 -2.38 -10.50 -4.78
N LEU A 27 -1.50 -9.64 -4.23
CA LEU A 27 -1.64 -8.20 -4.32
C LEU A 27 -1.01 -7.64 -5.59
N ASP A 28 -1.70 -6.70 -6.22
CA ASP A 28 -1.18 -5.96 -7.37
C ASP A 28 -0.33 -4.78 -6.88
N VAL A 29 0.95 -4.80 -7.23
CA VAL A 29 1.92 -3.77 -6.80
C VAL A 29 1.57 -2.37 -7.31
N MET A 30 0.85 -2.25 -8.43
CA MET A 30 0.45 -0.95 -8.96
C MET A 30 -0.86 -0.45 -8.34
N ALA A 31 -1.71 -1.36 -7.87
CA ALA A 31 -2.94 -1.01 -7.16
C ALA A 31 -2.67 -0.66 -5.70
N ILE A 32 -1.61 -1.25 -5.12
CA ILE A 32 -1.21 -1.05 -3.72
C ILE A 32 0.26 -0.62 -3.73
N PRO A 33 0.54 0.67 -3.98
CA PRO A 33 1.92 1.14 -4.21
C PRO A 33 2.69 1.47 -2.94
N ALA A 34 2.46 0.74 -1.87
CA ALA A 34 3.09 0.99 -0.58
C ALA A 34 3.08 -0.25 0.31
N VAL A 35 3.99 -0.29 1.26
CA VAL A 35 4.03 -1.33 2.29
C VAL A 35 4.65 -0.78 3.57
N LEU A 36 4.17 -1.27 4.70
CA LEU A 36 4.78 -1.03 6.01
C LEU A 36 5.56 -2.28 6.42
N LEU A 37 6.83 -2.13 6.67
CA LEU A 37 7.66 -3.23 7.14
C LEU A 37 7.88 -3.09 8.64
N GLN A 38 7.50 -4.13 9.38
CA GLN A 38 7.64 -4.15 10.83
C GLN A 38 9.09 -3.92 11.25
N GLY A 39 9.28 -2.98 12.18
CA GLY A 39 10.61 -2.66 12.71
C GLY A 39 11.48 -1.86 11.75
N HIS A 40 10.93 -1.39 10.65
CA HIS A 40 11.65 -0.62 9.63
C HIS A 40 10.90 0.67 9.30
N ALA A 41 10.86 1.03 8.05
CA ALA A 41 10.19 2.20 7.52
C ALA A 41 9.15 1.81 6.48
N PRO A 42 8.23 2.70 6.11
CA PRO A 42 7.35 2.46 4.97
C PRO A 42 8.15 2.51 3.67
N PHE A 43 7.69 1.76 2.68
CA PHE A 43 8.19 1.78 1.31
C PHE A 43 7.06 2.20 0.39
N THR A 44 7.33 3.12 -0.52
CA THR A 44 6.39 3.52 -1.56
C THR A 44 7.06 3.50 -2.92
N TRP A 45 6.26 3.29 -3.95
CA TRP A 45 6.72 3.29 -5.33
C TRP A 45 5.64 3.85 -6.26
N GLY A 46 5.94 3.92 -7.52
CA GLY A 46 5.03 4.38 -8.55
C GLY A 46 5.67 4.24 -9.91
N LYS A 47 4.97 4.66 -10.96
CA LYS A 47 5.47 4.60 -12.32
C LYS A 47 6.68 5.52 -12.55
N ASP A 48 6.89 6.52 -11.70
CA ASP A 48 8.01 7.45 -11.73
C ASP A 48 8.29 7.97 -10.32
N VAL A 49 9.35 8.75 -10.16
CA VAL A 49 9.77 9.32 -8.87
C VAL A 49 8.68 10.20 -8.28
N LYS A 50 8.05 11.03 -9.09
CA LYS A 50 6.97 11.91 -8.65
C LYS A 50 5.81 11.12 -8.05
N SER A 51 5.38 10.07 -8.73
CA SER A 51 4.30 9.20 -8.23
C SER A 51 4.70 8.51 -6.93
N ALA A 52 5.93 8.04 -6.80
CA ALA A 52 6.42 7.43 -5.57
C ALA A 52 6.38 8.42 -4.40
N VAL A 53 6.77 9.67 -4.61
CA VAL A 53 6.72 10.73 -3.59
C VAL A 53 5.27 11.06 -3.22
N VAL A 54 4.38 11.21 -4.19
CA VAL A 54 2.94 11.45 -3.94
C VAL A 54 2.36 10.29 -3.12
N ASN A 55 2.68 9.05 -3.47
CA ASN A 55 2.21 7.88 -2.73
C ASN A 55 2.72 7.87 -1.29
N SER A 56 3.93 8.38 -1.04
CA SER A 56 4.48 8.54 0.30
C SER A 56 3.63 9.51 1.14
N VAL A 57 3.25 10.65 0.56
CA VAL A 57 2.39 11.63 1.25
C VAL A 57 1.01 11.05 1.52
N VAL A 58 0.43 10.37 0.53
CA VAL A 58 -0.88 9.71 0.66
C VAL A 58 -0.83 8.64 1.75
N LEU A 59 0.21 7.82 1.78
CA LEU A 59 0.38 6.77 2.80
C LEU A 59 0.38 7.37 4.22
N GLU A 60 1.11 8.46 4.43
CA GLU A 60 1.14 9.16 5.72
C GLU A 60 -0.25 9.59 6.15
N GLU A 61 -1.01 10.24 5.26
CA GLU A 61 -2.36 10.70 5.56
C GLU A 61 -3.34 9.55 5.79
N VAL A 62 -3.26 8.49 5.00
CA VAL A 62 -4.10 7.29 5.17
C VAL A 62 -3.83 6.61 6.51
N CYS A 63 -2.57 6.51 6.91
CA CYS A 63 -2.20 5.95 8.22
C CYS A 63 -2.78 6.78 9.36
N LYS A 64 -2.73 8.10 9.26
CA LYS A 64 -3.34 9.00 10.27
C LYS A 64 -4.84 8.80 10.34
N MET A 65 -5.51 8.78 9.20
CA MET A 65 -6.96 8.56 9.14
C MET A 65 -7.36 7.21 9.73
N ASN A 66 -6.59 6.17 9.44
CA ASN A 66 -6.84 4.84 9.99
C ASN A 66 -6.67 4.83 11.52
N LEU A 67 -5.63 5.48 12.02
CA LEU A 67 -5.39 5.62 13.45
C LEU A 67 -6.57 6.34 14.15
N TYR A 68 -6.99 7.47 13.60
CA TYR A 68 -8.12 8.23 14.15
C TYR A 68 -9.44 7.45 14.09
N ALA A 69 -9.69 6.77 12.98
CA ALA A 69 -10.88 5.93 12.85
C ALA A 69 -10.95 4.84 13.92
N ARG A 70 -9.80 4.18 14.18
CA ARG A 70 -9.72 3.15 15.22
C ARG A 70 -9.80 3.69 16.64
N GLN A 71 -9.35 4.92 16.85
CA GLN A 71 -9.51 5.60 18.14
C GLN A 71 -10.96 5.98 18.40
N LEU A 72 -11.70 6.37 17.34
CA LEU A 72 -13.12 6.70 17.44
C LEU A 72 -13.99 5.44 17.59
N ASN A 73 -13.60 4.35 16.96
CA ASN A 73 -14.31 3.08 16.99
C ASN A 73 -13.33 1.91 16.88
N HIS A 74 -13.02 1.24 17.98
CA HIS A 74 -12.11 0.09 18.01
C HIS A 74 -12.61 -1.10 17.17
N PHE A 75 -13.90 -1.13 16.84
CA PHE A 75 -14.51 -2.18 16.04
C PHE A 75 -14.72 -1.78 14.58
N ALA A 76 -14.08 -0.69 14.14
CA ALA A 76 -14.13 -0.26 12.74
C ALA A 76 -13.68 -1.40 11.82
N LYS A 77 -14.46 -1.67 10.77
CA LYS A 77 -14.21 -2.76 9.83
C LYS A 77 -13.70 -2.20 8.50
N GLU A 78 -13.01 -3.05 7.77
CA GLU A 78 -12.60 -2.75 6.40
C GLU A 78 -13.83 -2.60 5.50
N LEU A 79 -13.69 -1.80 4.45
CA LEU A 79 -14.75 -1.65 3.44
C LEU A 79 -14.98 -2.96 2.70
N PRO A 80 -16.22 -3.27 2.32
CA PRO A 80 -16.48 -4.40 1.43
C PRO A 80 -15.70 -4.28 0.13
N GLN A 81 -15.24 -5.42 -0.40
CA GLN A 81 -14.40 -5.47 -1.59
C GLN A 81 -15.07 -4.82 -2.81
N GLY A 82 -16.39 -4.98 -2.96
CA GLY A 82 -17.13 -4.36 -4.06
C GLY A 82 -17.07 -2.84 -4.06
N ILE A 83 -17.04 -2.21 -2.89
CA ILE A 83 -16.89 -0.75 -2.77
C ILE A 83 -15.46 -0.34 -3.13
N LEU A 84 -14.45 -1.09 -2.67
CA LEU A 84 -13.06 -0.84 -3.01
C LEU A 84 -12.83 -0.95 -4.52
N ASP A 85 -13.38 -1.97 -5.16
CA ASP A 85 -13.28 -2.18 -6.60
C ASP A 85 -13.91 -1.01 -7.37
N LYS A 86 -15.09 -0.57 -6.94
CA LYS A 86 -15.78 0.56 -7.56
C LYS A 86 -14.94 1.84 -7.51
N HIS A 87 -14.37 2.15 -6.37
CA HIS A 87 -13.50 3.33 -6.22
C HIS A 87 -12.23 3.23 -7.05
N TYR A 88 -11.59 2.07 -7.05
CA TYR A 88 -10.38 1.83 -7.85
C TYR A 88 -10.67 1.98 -9.34
N LEU A 89 -11.75 1.36 -9.84
CA LEU A 89 -12.09 1.39 -11.26
C LEU A 89 -12.50 2.78 -11.75
N ARG A 90 -13.02 3.65 -10.89
CA ARG A 90 -13.29 5.05 -11.24
C ARG A 90 -12.02 5.81 -11.65
N LYS A 91 -10.88 5.46 -11.08
CA LYS A 91 -9.59 6.12 -11.33
C LYS A 91 -8.73 5.38 -12.34
N HIS A 92 -8.81 4.07 -12.38
CA HIS A 92 -7.85 3.21 -13.08
C HIS A 92 -8.50 2.23 -14.07
N GLY A 93 -9.83 2.11 -14.06
CA GLY A 93 -10.55 1.20 -14.92
C GLY A 93 -10.71 1.74 -16.34
N LYS A 94 -11.30 0.91 -17.23
CA LYS A 94 -11.57 1.25 -18.64
C LYS A 94 -12.40 2.53 -18.79
N ASP A 95 -13.40 2.70 -17.92
CA ASP A 95 -14.31 3.85 -17.93
C ASP A 95 -13.96 4.86 -16.84
N ALA A 96 -12.68 4.98 -16.50
CA ALA A 96 -12.20 5.89 -15.47
C ALA A 96 -12.52 7.35 -15.82
N TYR A 97 -13.07 8.08 -14.86
CA TYR A 97 -13.44 9.48 -15.03
C TYR A 97 -12.97 10.38 -13.89
N TYR A 98 -12.72 9.82 -12.73
CA TYR A 98 -12.34 10.58 -11.55
C TYR A 98 -10.85 10.85 -11.53
N GLY A 99 -10.47 12.12 -11.44
CA GLY A 99 -9.06 12.51 -11.41
C GLY A 99 -8.37 12.41 -12.78
N GLN A 100 -9.11 12.15 -13.85
CA GLN A 100 -8.56 12.05 -15.20
C GLN A 100 -8.54 13.42 -15.87
N LYS A 101 -7.49 13.68 -16.63
CA LYS A 101 -7.47 14.86 -17.52
C LYS A 101 -8.30 14.54 -18.75
N LYS A 102 -9.18 15.45 -19.09
CA LYS A 102 -9.96 15.37 -20.33
C LYS A 102 -9.10 15.74 -21.53
#